data_b5cb0bf695193c888dfbaa4528886ca4
#
_entry.id   b5cb0bf695193c888dfbaa4528886ca4
#
_cell.length_a   1.000
_cell.length_b   1.000
_cell.length_c   1.000
_cell.angle_alpha   90.00
_cell.angle_beta   90.00
_cell.angle_gamma   90.00
#
_symmetry.space_group_name_H-M   'P 1'
#
loop_
_entity.id
_entity.type
_entity.pdbx_description
1 polymer ?
#
loop_
_entity_poly.entity_id
_entity_poly.type
_entity_poly.pdbx_seq_one_letter_code
_entity_poly.pdbx_strand_id
1 'polypeptide(L)'
;MKLEFSIVAEREIEAAADYYENEEAGLGFQFVEELNHAIAFVLQFPNAWSPLSKRSRRCSLRRFPYNIIYSAQQDTVTIVTVVHQRRDPEKWQRLIKDL
;
A
#
# COMPACT_ATOMS: atom_id res chain seq x y z
N MET A 1 0.95 5.18 -16.77
CA MET A 1 -0.19 4.77 -15.93
C MET A 1 -0.57 5.89 -14.98
N LYS A 2 -1.86 5.99 -14.69
CA LYS A 2 -2.34 6.90 -13.65
C LYS A 2 -2.19 6.24 -12.29
N LEU A 3 -1.99 7.04 -11.26
CA LEU A 3 -1.92 6.58 -9.88
C LEU A 3 -3.03 7.25 -9.09
N GLU A 4 -3.82 6.44 -8.39
CA GLU A 4 -4.87 6.93 -7.52
C GLU A 4 -4.76 6.27 -6.15
N PHE A 5 -5.22 6.98 -5.12
CA PHE A 5 -5.27 6.48 -3.75
C PHE A 5 -6.71 6.50 -3.27
N SER A 6 -7.14 5.42 -2.63
CA SER A 6 -8.41 5.44 -1.92
C SER A 6 -8.28 6.32 -0.68
N ILE A 7 -9.41 6.78 -0.15
CA ILE A 7 -9.44 7.54 1.10
C ILE A 7 -8.89 6.70 2.24
N VAL A 8 -9.20 5.41 2.25
CA VAL A 8 -8.68 4.48 3.27
C VAL A 8 -7.17 4.43 3.22
N ALA A 9 -6.58 4.28 2.01
CA ALA A 9 -5.13 4.23 1.86
C ALA A 9 -4.48 5.53 2.33
N GLU A 10 -5.04 6.69 1.98
CA GLU A 10 -4.49 7.97 2.42
C GLU A 10 -4.45 8.07 3.94
N ARG A 11 -5.54 7.67 4.61
CA ARG A 11 -5.62 7.70 6.06
C ARG A 11 -4.64 6.73 6.74
N GLU A 12 -4.50 5.53 6.18
CA GLU A 12 -3.58 4.54 6.71
C GLU A 12 -2.13 4.99 6.57
N ILE A 13 -1.78 5.60 5.43
CA ILE A 13 -0.44 6.13 5.21
C ILE A 13 -0.13 7.24 6.21
N GLU A 14 -1.05 8.18 6.38
CA GLU A 14 -0.89 9.28 7.32
C GLU A 14 -0.73 8.77 8.74
N ALA A 15 -1.57 7.84 9.17
CA ALA A 15 -1.53 7.27 10.51
C ALA A 15 -0.20 6.53 10.76
N ALA A 16 0.28 5.76 9.78
CA ALA A 16 1.54 5.05 9.92
C ALA A 16 2.72 6.01 9.97
N ALA A 17 2.73 7.03 9.11
CA ALA A 17 3.79 8.03 9.12
C ALA A 17 3.85 8.78 10.45
N ASP A 18 2.70 9.17 11.00
CA ASP A 18 2.63 9.84 12.28
C ASP A 18 3.11 8.93 13.42
N TYR A 19 2.73 7.67 13.39
CA TYR A 19 3.18 6.71 14.38
C TYR A 19 4.71 6.62 14.41
N TYR A 20 5.33 6.47 13.26
CA TYR A 20 6.79 6.35 13.18
C TYR A 20 7.48 7.66 13.54
N GLU A 21 6.93 8.78 13.15
CA GLU A 21 7.51 10.08 13.49
C GLU A 21 7.48 10.32 14.99
N ASN A 22 6.44 9.86 15.68
CA ASN A 22 6.35 9.95 17.14
C ASN A 22 7.34 9.00 17.85
N GLU A 23 7.71 7.90 17.20
CA GLU A 23 8.69 6.97 17.76
C GLU A 23 10.11 7.53 17.63
N GLU A 24 10.42 8.16 16.52
CA GLU A 24 11.75 8.71 16.26
C GLU A 24 11.65 9.80 15.20
N ALA A 25 12.25 10.96 15.47
CA ALA A 25 12.25 12.06 14.52
C ALA A 25 12.88 11.61 13.17
N GLY A 26 12.20 11.87 12.09
CA GLY A 26 12.64 11.51 10.75
C GLY A 26 12.19 10.13 10.29
N LEU A 27 11.69 9.29 11.19
CA LEU A 27 11.31 7.93 10.83
C LEU A 27 10.04 7.90 9.97
N GLY A 28 9.11 8.82 10.23
CA GLY A 28 7.92 8.95 9.39
C GLY A 28 8.26 9.31 7.95
N PHE A 29 9.24 10.20 7.77
CA PHE A 29 9.74 10.54 6.45
C PHE A 29 10.34 9.32 5.75
N GLN A 30 11.12 8.51 6.48
CA GLN A 30 11.72 7.30 5.91
C GLN A 30 10.65 6.29 5.49
N PHE A 31 9.57 6.19 6.25
CA PHE A 31 8.46 5.31 5.89
C PHE A 31 7.82 5.76 4.57
N VAL A 32 7.52 7.05 4.45
CA VAL A 32 6.90 7.58 3.23
C VAL A 32 7.84 7.44 2.04
N GLU A 33 9.13 7.63 2.24
CA GLU A 33 10.14 7.48 1.18
C GLU A 33 10.16 6.03 0.66
N GLU A 34 10.18 5.05 1.56
CA GLU A 34 10.15 3.65 1.12
C GLU A 34 8.83 3.31 0.44
N LEU A 35 7.71 3.82 0.96
CA LEU A 35 6.41 3.63 0.35
C LEU A 35 6.40 4.15 -1.09
N ASN A 36 6.92 5.35 -1.30
CA ASN A 36 6.96 5.96 -2.63
C ASN A 36 7.86 5.18 -3.59
N HIS A 37 8.98 4.65 -3.12
CA HIS A 37 9.83 3.79 -3.94
C HIS A 37 9.09 2.52 -4.36
N ALA A 38 8.38 1.90 -3.42
CA ALA A 38 7.61 0.69 -3.72
C ALA A 38 6.50 0.97 -4.73
N ILE A 39 5.81 2.10 -4.59
CA ILE A 39 4.76 2.50 -5.52
C ILE A 39 5.35 2.74 -6.92
N ALA A 40 6.54 3.34 -7.00
CA ALA A 40 7.20 3.54 -8.29
C ALA A 40 7.47 2.20 -8.99
N PHE A 41 7.91 1.17 -8.25
CA PHE A 41 8.08 -0.16 -8.80
C PHE A 41 6.76 -0.79 -9.24
N VAL A 42 5.70 -0.60 -8.45
CA VAL A 42 4.37 -1.08 -8.81
C VAL A 42 3.90 -0.45 -10.13
N LEU A 43 4.12 0.84 -10.30
CA LEU A 43 3.75 1.53 -11.54
C LEU A 43 4.53 1.00 -12.74
N GLN A 44 5.79 0.66 -12.55
CA GLN A 44 6.65 0.16 -13.61
C GLN A 44 6.35 -1.31 -13.95
N PHE A 45 6.07 -2.12 -12.93
CA PHE A 45 5.84 -3.56 -13.07
C PHE A 45 4.58 -4.01 -12.33
N PRO A 46 3.39 -3.58 -12.78
CA PRO A 46 2.17 -3.82 -12.00
C PRO A 46 1.78 -5.29 -11.84
N ASN A 47 2.31 -6.16 -12.69
CA ASN A 47 1.99 -7.60 -12.64
C ASN A 47 3.05 -8.43 -11.93
N ALA A 48 4.11 -7.80 -11.40
CA ALA A 48 5.23 -8.53 -10.78
C ALA A 48 4.96 -8.97 -9.35
N TRP A 49 3.93 -8.43 -8.71
CA TRP A 49 3.68 -8.65 -7.29
C TRP A 49 2.64 -9.74 -7.04
N SER A 50 2.60 -10.26 -5.81
CA SER A 50 1.76 -11.40 -5.47
C SER A 50 0.28 -11.11 -5.65
N PRO A 51 -0.45 -11.91 -6.45
CA PRO A 51 -1.89 -11.70 -6.60
C PRO A 51 -2.63 -12.09 -5.32
N LEU A 52 -3.65 -11.30 -4.98
CA LEU A 52 -4.55 -11.56 -3.86
C LEU A 52 -5.94 -11.93 -4.34
N SER A 53 -6.34 -11.38 -5.47
CA SER A 53 -7.61 -11.67 -6.11
C SER A 53 -7.41 -11.50 -7.60
N LYS A 54 -8.50 -11.61 -8.35
CA LYS A 54 -8.47 -11.45 -9.79
C LYS A 54 -7.90 -10.11 -10.24
N ARG A 55 -8.13 -9.06 -9.45
CA ARG A 55 -7.78 -7.69 -9.82
C ARG A 55 -6.95 -6.96 -8.76
N SER A 56 -6.47 -7.66 -7.76
CA SER A 56 -5.66 -7.03 -6.72
C SER A 56 -4.38 -7.79 -6.46
N ARG A 57 -3.37 -7.05 -6.03
CA ARG A 57 -2.06 -7.59 -5.71
C ARG A 57 -1.52 -6.96 -4.44
N ARG A 58 -0.53 -7.61 -3.86
CA ARG A 58 0.12 -7.18 -2.63
C ARG A 58 1.60 -6.95 -2.87
N CYS A 59 2.08 -5.77 -2.47
CA CYS A 59 3.49 -5.43 -2.46
C CYS A 59 3.91 -5.17 -1.02
N SER A 60 4.82 -5.99 -0.49
CA SER A 60 5.30 -5.84 0.89
C SER A 60 6.47 -4.88 0.95
N LEU A 61 6.50 -4.00 1.95
CA LEU A 61 7.64 -3.16 2.23
C LEU A 61 8.73 -4.00 2.91
N ARG A 62 9.98 -3.57 2.81
CA ARG A 62 11.12 -4.30 3.39
C ARG A 62 11.45 -3.86 4.81
N ARG A 63 11.61 -2.56 5.02
CA ARG A 63 12.04 -2.01 6.32
C ARG A 63 10.90 -1.80 7.29
N PHE A 64 9.70 -1.66 6.78
CA PHE A 64 8.50 -1.42 7.59
C PHE A 64 7.52 -2.56 7.36
N PRO A 65 6.86 -3.05 8.42
CA PRO A 65 5.99 -4.22 8.32
C PRO A 65 4.62 -3.88 7.76
N TYR A 66 4.59 -3.33 6.56
CA TYR A 66 3.35 -2.93 5.88
C TYR A 66 3.27 -3.54 4.49
N ASN A 67 2.05 -3.80 4.06
CA ASN A 67 1.73 -4.24 2.71
C ASN A 67 0.93 -3.17 2.00
N ILE A 68 1.29 -2.93 0.74
CA ILE A 68 0.48 -2.11 -0.17
C ILE A 68 -0.43 -3.06 -0.91
N ILE A 69 -1.74 -2.85 -0.80
CA ILE A 69 -2.74 -3.59 -1.55
C ILE A 69 -3.23 -2.68 -2.67
N TYR A 70 -3.11 -3.13 -3.91
CA TYR A 70 -3.44 -2.29 -5.05
C TYR A 70 -4.17 -3.07 -6.13
N SER A 71 -4.85 -2.36 -7.02
CA SER A 71 -5.40 -2.91 -8.25
C SER A 71 -4.79 -2.17 -9.43
N ALA A 72 -4.65 -2.87 -10.56
CA ALA A 72 -4.14 -2.27 -11.80
C ALA A 72 -5.11 -2.62 -12.92
N GLN A 73 -5.85 -1.64 -13.39
CA GLN A 73 -6.86 -1.82 -14.42
C GLN A 73 -6.91 -0.59 -15.32
N GLN A 74 -7.08 -0.83 -16.63
CA GLN A 74 -7.33 0.26 -17.59
C GLN A 74 -6.34 1.41 -17.45
N ASP A 75 -5.05 1.07 -17.36
CA ASP A 75 -3.98 2.06 -17.29
C ASP A 75 -3.98 2.89 -15.99
N THR A 76 -4.64 2.39 -14.94
CA THR A 76 -4.67 3.05 -13.63
C THR A 76 -4.26 2.06 -12.56
N VAL A 77 -3.34 2.47 -11.69
CA VAL A 77 -3.02 1.77 -10.45
C VAL A 77 -3.73 2.49 -9.32
N THR A 78 -4.55 1.78 -8.58
CA THR A 78 -5.25 2.30 -7.41
C THR A 78 -4.66 1.66 -6.17
N ILE A 79 -4.12 2.48 -5.27
CA ILE A 79 -3.69 2.00 -3.95
C ILE A 79 -4.95 1.90 -3.10
N VAL A 80 -5.36 0.65 -2.84
CA VAL A 80 -6.63 0.37 -2.16
C VAL A 80 -6.49 0.54 -0.66
N THR A 81 -5.40 0.00 -0.09
CA THR A 81 -5.11 0.14 1.33
C THR A 81 -3.63 -0.12 1.58
N VAL A 82 -3.14 0.39 2.71
CA VAL A 82 -1.78 0.14 3.19
C VAL A 82 -1.94 -0.36 4.61
N VAL A 83 -1.66 -1.65 4.83
CA VAL A 83 -1.97 -2.32 6.10
C VAL A 83 -0.75 -2.93 6.73
N HIS A 84 -0.72 -2.93 8.07
CA HIS A 84 0.33 -3.61 8.82
C HIS A 84 0.26 -5.11 8.53
N GLN A 85 1.42 -5.76 8.37
CA GLN A 85 1.49 -7.18 8.01
C GLN A 85 0.86 -8.11 9.04
N ARG A 86 0.71 -7.66 10.29
CA ARG A 86 0.08 -8.44 11.35
C ARG A 86 -1.43 -8.22 11.45
N ARG A 87 -1.96 -7.31 10.65
CA ARG A 87 -3.40 -7.04 10.67
C ARG A 87 -4.14 -8.25 10.11
N ASP A 88 -5.23 -8.63 10.78
CA ASP A 88 -6.11 -9.70 10.32
C ASP A 88 -6.60 -9.39 8.90
N PRO A 89 -6.34 -10.30 7.93
CA PRO A 89 -6.81 -10.09 6.56
C PRO A 89 -8.30 -9.82 6.42
N GLU A 90 -9.14 -10.36 7.32
CA GLU A 90 -10.57 -10.12 7.26
C GLU A 90 -10.91 -8.62 7.36
N LYS A 91 -10.04 -7.86 8.01
CA LYS A 91 -10.27 -6.43 8.20
C LYS A 91 -10.13 -5.62 6.92
N TRP A 92 -9.35 -6.09 5.95
CA TRP A 92 -9.13 -5.36 4.71
C TRP A 92 -9.62 -6.10 3.47
N GLN A 93 -9.93 -7.38 3.57
CA GLN A 93 -10.41 -8.16 2.42
C GLN A 93 -11.70 -7.60 1.84
N ARG A 94 -12.52 -6.95 2.65
CA ARG A 94 -13.73 -6.30 2.16
C ARG A 94 -13.45 -5.23 1.13
N LEU A 95 -12.29 -4.58 1.23
CA LEU A 95 -11.91 -3.49 0.34
C LEU A 95 -11.58 -3.99 -1.07
N ILE A 96 -11.24 -5.26 -1.19
CA ILE A 96 -10.87 -5.86 -2.48
C ILE A 96 -11.90 -6.88 -2.96
N LYS A 97 -12.97 -7.07 -2.23
CA LYS A 97 -13.96 -8.11 -2.51
C LYS A 97 -14.55 -8.03 -3.91
N ASP A 98 -14.76 -6.82 -4.38
CA ASP A 98 -15.37 -6.56 -5.67
C ASP A 98 -14.36 -6.24 -6.78
N LEU A 99 -13.09 -6.41 -6.50
CA LEU A 99 -12.03 -6.16 -7.49
C LEU A 99 -11.71 -7.39 -8.32
#